data_aa89315271c32f9aab0f845532c46b30
#
_entry.id   aa89315271c32f9aab0f845532c46b30
#
_cell.length_a   1.000
_cell.length_b   1.000
_cell.length_c   1.000
_cell.angle_alpha   90.00
_cell.angle_beta   90.00
_cell.angle_gamma   90.00
#
_symmetry.space_group_name_H-M   'P 1'
#
loop_
_entity.id
_entity.type
_entity.pdbx_description
1 polymer ?
#
loop_
_entity_poly.entity_id
_entity_poly.type
_entity_poly.pdbx_seq_one_letter_code
_entity_poly.pdbx_strand_id
1 'polypeptide(L)'
;MAETPMLAVRGVTTFYGAIQALHGVDIDVAEREIVTLIGANGAGKSTLLMTICGNPRARSGSIRLEGEEISNLPTHQIVRRGVAQVPEGRRIFPRMTVYENLQMGATLADPGHFQHDLERVFTMFPRLGERRDQRGGTLSGGEQQMLAIARALMSRPRLLLLDEPSLGLAPLIVRQIFEAIGRIAREEGVTIFLVEQNAFHALRLADRGYVLANGRVRLSGTGRELLANAEVRSAYLEGGHA
;
A
#
# COMPACT_ATOMS: atom_id res chain seq x y z
N MET A 1 20.08 -19.72 -7.26
CA MET A 1 18.69 -19.73 -7.76
C MET A 1 18.11 -18.36 -7.46
N ALA A 2 17.44 -17.69 -8.40
CA ALA A 2 16.76 -16.44 -8.09
C ALA A 2 15.67 -16.70 -7.04
N GLU A 3 15.64 -15.90 -5.98
CA GLU A 3 14.68 -16.00 -4.90
C GLU A 3 13.27 -15.71 -5.45
N THR A 4 12.28 -16.53 -5.07
CA THR A 4 10.90 -16.33 -5.53
C THR A 4 10.38 -15.03 -4.92
N PRO A 5 9.89 -14.06 -5.71
CA PRO A 5 9.39 -12.80 -5.16
C PRO A 5 8.12 -13.04 -4.31
N MET A 6 7.91 -12.20 -3.30
CA MET A 6 6.67 -12.15 -2.53
C MET A 6 5.47 -11.90 -3.45
N LEU A 7 5.59 -10.94 -4.37
CA LEU A 7 4.59 -10.62 -5.38
C LEU A 7 5.24 -10.56 -6.75
N ALA A 8 4.69 -11.29 -7.72
CA ALA A 8 5.07 -11.22 -9.13
C ALA A 8 3.84 -10.87 -9.99
N VAL A 9 3.91 -9.77 -10.71
CA VAL A 9 2.91 -9.34 -11.70
C VAL A 9 3.54 -9.47 -13.08
N ARG A 10 2.89 -10.18 -14.01
CA ARG A 10 3.44 -10.46 -15.34
C ARG A 10 2.42 -10.20 -16.43
N GLY A 11 2.70 -9.25 -17.30
CA GLY A 11 1.89 -8.93 -18.48
C GLY A 11 0.44 -8.57 -18.15
N VAL A 12 0.17 -8.03 -16.97
CA VAL A 12 -1.19 -7.82 -16.49
C VAL A 12 -1.88 -6.72 -17.26
N THR A 13 -3.07 -7.05 -17.81
CA THR A 13 -4.01 -6.09 -18.38
C THR A 13 -5.28 -6.03 -17.57
N THR A 14 -5.84 -4.83 -17.42
CA THR A 14 -7.08 -4.62 -16.66
C THR A 14 -7.98 -3.63 -17.36
N PHE A 15 -9.29 -3.87 -17.30
CA PHE A 15 -10.30 -3.08 -17.97
C PHE A 15 -11.42 -2.67 -17.03
N TYR A 16 -11.98 -1.49 -17.27
CA TYR A 16 -13.27 -1.02 -16.77
C TYR A 16 -14.24 -0.95 -17.93
N GLY A 17 -15.08 -1.97 -18.09
CA GLY A 17 -15.90 -2.11 -19.29
C GLY A 17 -15.05 -2.23 -20.55
N ALA A 18 -15.15 -1.27 -21.48
CA ALA A 18 -14.36 -1.21 -22.71
C ALA A 18 -13.02 -0.44 -22.54
N ILE A 19 -12.83 0.26 -21.42
CA ILE A 19 -11.66 1.10 -21.20
C ILE A 19 -10.54 0.26 -20.59
N GLN A 20 -9.41 0.15 -21.29
CA GLN A 20 -8.22 -0.51 -20.78
C GLN A 20 -7.43 0.45 -19.90
N ALA A 21 -7.24 0.08 -18.64
CA ALA A 21 -6.51 0.88 -17.64
C ALA A 21 -5.06 0.40 -17.46
N LEU A 22 -4.79 -0.90 -17.59
CA LEU A 22 -3.43 -1.47 -17.51
C LEU A 22 -3.08 -2.21 -18.80
N HIS A 23 -1.87 -2.00 -19.29
CA HIS A 23 -1.42 -2.41 -20.61
C HIS A 23 -0.17 -3.31 -20.56
N GLY A 24 -0.30 -4.49 -19.94
CA GLY A 24 0.81 -5.44 -19.83
C GLY A 24 1.85 -4.96 -18.78
N VAL A 25 1.42 -4.89 -17.52
CA VAL A 25 2.26 -4.43 -16.41
C VAL A 25 3.08 -5.59 -15.87
N ASP A 26 4.39 -5.35 -15.68
CA ASP A 26 5.35 -6.26 -15.05
C ASP A 26 5.96 -5.59 -13.81
N ILE A 27 5.79 -6.21 -12.64
CA ILE A 27 6.32 -5.73 -11.35
C ILE A 27 6.70 -6.93 -10.50
N ASP A 28 7.82 -6.80 -9.78
CA ASP A 28 8.26 -7.68 -8.72
C ASP A 28 8.36 -6.96 -7.39
N VAL A 29 7.98 -7.65 -6.32
CA VAL A 29 8.22 -7.23 -4.94
C VAL A 29 8.87 -8.40 -4.22
N ALA A 30 10.08 -8.24 -3.74
CA ALA A 30 10.76 -9.25 -2.94
C ALA A 30 10.21 -9.30 -1.50
N GLU A 31 10.49 -10.37 -0.78
CA GLU A 31 10.12 -10.46 0.64
C GLU A 31 10.83 -9.36 1.44
N ARG A 32 10.09 -8.68 2.34
CA ARG A 32 10.57 -7.57 3.20
C ARG A 32 11.08 -6.34 2.45
N GLU A 33 10.84 -6.26 1.15
CA GLU A 33 11.18 -5.11 0.33
C GLU A 33 10.11 -4.01 0.45
N ILE A 34 10.52 -2.76 0.40
CA ILE A 34 9.63 -1.62 0.16
C ILE A 34 9.74 -1.27 -1.32
N VAL A 35 8.68 -1.56 -2.07
CA VAL A 35 8.57 -1.18 -3.48
C VAL A 35 7.58 -0.05 -3.63
N THR A 36 7.91 0.96 -4.42
CA THR A 36 6.97 2.05 -4.75
C THR A 36 6.62 2.08 -6.22
N LEU A 37 5.36 2.41 -6.50
CA LEU A 37 4.86 2.72 -7.84
C LEU A 37 4.45 4.19 -7.87
N ILE A 38 5.19 5.00 -8.60
CA ILE A 38 4.90 6.41 -8.79
C ILE A 38 4.30 6.67 -10.18
N GLY A 39 3.55 7.75 -10.31
CA GLY A 39 2.93 8.15 -11.58
C GLY A 39 1.86 9.22 -11.37
N ALA A 40 1.50 9.91 -12.44
CA ALA A 40 0.45 10.93 -12.41
C ALA A 40 -0.93 10.33 -12.04
N ASN A 41 -1.89 11.21 -11.71
CA ASN A 41 -3.28 10.82 -11.53
C ASN A 41 -3.83 10.22 -12.82
N GLY A 42 -4.57 9.12 -12.70
CA GLY A 42 -5.09 8.39 -13.84
C GLY A 42 -4.07 7.47 -14.54
N ALA A 43 -2.81 7.38 -14.08
CA ALA A 43 -1.82 6.48 -14.67
C ALA A 43 -2.14 4.99 -14.52
N GLY A 44 -3.08 4.60 -13.63
CA GLY A 44 -3.46 3.21 -13.37
C GLY A 44 -2.93 2.64 -12.06
N LYS A 45 -2.35 3.46 -11.19
CA LYS A 45 -1.73 3.04 -9.91
C LYS A 45 -2.69 2.29 -9.00
N SER A 46 -3.79 2.94 -8.59
CA SER A 46 -4.83 2.32 -7.75
C SER A 46 -5.50 1.13 -8.43
N THR A 47 -5.65 1.19 -9.78
CA THR A 47 -6.16 0.07 -10.56
C THR A 47 -5.29 -1.17 -10.39
N LEU A 48 -3.96 -1.02 -10.38
CA LEU A 48 -3.06 -2.14 -10.17
C LEU A 48 -3.23 -2.76 -8.78
N LEU A 49 -3.26 -1.94 -7.71
CA LEU A 49 -3.49 -2.44 -6.36
C LEU A 49 -4.83 -3.18 -6.24
N MET A 50 -5.89 -2.59 -6.81
CA MET A 50 -7.22 -3.22 -6.84
C MET A 50 -7.21 -4.53 -7.63
N THR A 51 -6.47 -4.58 -8.75
CA THR A 51 -6.33 -5.80 -9.57
C THR A 51 -5.58 -6.90 -8.82
N ILE A 52 -4.53 -6.56 -8.06
CA ILE A 52 -3.84 -7.50 -7.16
C ILE A 52 -4.81 -8.07 -6.11
N CYS A 53 -5.73 -7.24 -5.61
CA CYS A 53 -6.78 -7.66 -4.68
C CYS A 53 -7.96 -8.39 -5.36
N GLY A 54 -7.93 -8.60 -6.68
CA GLY A 54 -8.94 -9.35 -7.43
C GLY A 54 -10.21 -8.59 -7.81
N ASN A 55 -10.21 -7.25 -7.71
CA ASN A 55 -11.36 -6.40 -8.10
C ASN A 55 -10.92 -5.01 -8.60
N PRO A 56 -10.94 -4.74 -9.93
CA PRO A 56 -11.29 -5.67 -11.00
C PRO A 56 -10.24 -6.78 -11.18
N ARG A 57 -10.66 -7.91 -11.73
CA ARG A 57 -9.73 -9.00 -12.07
C ARG A 57 -8.88 -8.62 -13.27
N ALA A 58 -7.66 -9.15 -13.31
CA ALA A 58 -6.84 -9.11 -14.51
C ALA A 58 -7.57 -9.78 -15.67
N ARG A 59 -7.55 -9.16 -16.85
CA ARG A 59 -8.12 -9.74 -18.08
C ARG A 59 -7.14 -10.70 -18.73
N SER A 60 -5.85 -10.41 -18.63
CA SER A 60 -4.76 -11.27 -19.08
C SER A 60 -3.51 -11.02 -18.23
N GLY A 61 -2.52 -11.86 -18.39
CA GLY A 61 -1.32 -11.88 -17.56
C GLY A 61 -1.49 -12.77 -16.34
N SER A 62 -0.55 -12.71 -15.43
CA SER A 62 -0.57 -13.47 -14.17
C SER A 62 -0.16 -12.62 -12.98
N ILE A 63 -0.76 -12.91 -11.82
CA ILE A 63 -0.39 -12.34 -10.53
C ILE A 63 -0.12 -13.50 -9.59
N ARG A 64 1.11 -13.58 -9.07
CA ARG A 64 1.52 -14.62 -8.14
C ARG A 64 1.95 -14.05 -6.82
N LEU A 65 1.49 -14.66 -5.74
CA LEU A 65 1.94 -14.39 -4.38
C LEU A 65 2.77 -15.60 -3.92
N GLU A 66 4.05 -15.38 -3.63
CA GLU A 66 4.99 -16.47 -3.24
C GLU A 66 4.99 -17.66 -4.21
N GLY A 67 4.88 -17.38 -5.50
CA GLY A 67 4.81 -18.38 -6.55
C GLY A 67 3.42 -18.96 -6.81
N GLU A 68 2.45 -18.80 -5.90
CA GLU A 68 1.06 -19.23 -6.09
C GLU A 68 0.27 -18.25 -6.96
N GLU A 69 -0.47 -18.77 -7.95
CA GLU A 69 -1.32 -17.96 -8.83
C GLU A 69 -2.55 -17.44 -8.09
N ILE A 70 -2.74 -16.12 -8.06
CA ILE A 70 -3.86 -15.47 -7.38
C ILE A 70 -4.78 -14.65 -8.31
N SER A 71 -4.46 -14.51 -9.61
CA SER A 71 -5.19 -13.65 -10.56
C SER A 71 -6.70 -13.89 -10.61
N ASN A 72 -7.12 -15.14 -10.40
CA ASN A 72 -8.52 -15.55 -10.50
C ASN A 72 -9.18 -15.77 -9.14
N LEU A 73 -8.46 -15.57 -8.05
CA LEU A 73 -9.01 -15.75 -6.71
C LEU A 73 -9.96 -14.60 -6.33
N PRO A 74 -11.03 -14.86 -5.59
CA PRO A 74 -11.84 -13.81 -5.01
C PRO A 74 -11.06 -13.10 -3.88
N THR A 75 -11.34 -11.81 -3.69
CA THR A 75 -10.63 -10.94 -2.73
C THR A 75 -10.47 -11.56 -1.34
N HIS A 76 -11.51 -12.20 -0.79
CA HIS A 76 -11.45 -12.81 0.54
C HIS A 76 -10.42 -13.94 0.65
N GLN A 77 -10.13 -14.66 -0.45
CA GLN A 77 -9.08 -15.69 -0.47
C GLN A 77 -7.68 -15.07 -0.58
N ILE A 78 -7.54 -13.93 -1.28
CA ILE A 78 -6.29 -13.18 -1.38
C ILE A 78 -5.93 -12.62 0.00
N VAL A 79 -6.90 -12.01 0.69
CA VAL A 79 -6.71 -11.48 2.06
C VAL A 79 -6.29 -12.58 3.04
N ARG A 80 -6.89 -13.77 2.97
CA ARG A 80 -6.50 -14.94 3.79
C ARG A 80 -5.06 -15.41 3.56
N ARG A 81 -4.45 -15.06 2.44
CA ARG A 81 -3.03 -15.32 2.14
C ARG A 81 -2.08 -14.26 2.70
N GLY A 82 -2.58 -13.36 3.53
CA GLY A 82 -1.78 -12.33 4.18
C GLY A 82 -1.58 -11.07 3.35
N VAL A 83 -2.46 -10.78 2.39
CA VAL A 83 -2.48 -9.49 1.68
C VAL A 83 -3.46 -8.55 2.38
N ALA A 84 -2.99 -7.38 2.81
CA ALA A 84 -3.87 -6.32 3.29
C ALA A 84 -3.74 -5.07 2.42
N GLN A 85 -4.83 -4.33 2.25
CA GLN A 85 -4.84 -3.07 1.51
C GLN A 85 -5.33 -1.92 2.39
N VAL A 86 -4.63 -0.80 2.34
CA VAL A 86 -5.10 0.50 2.80
C VAL A 86 -5.44 1.32 1.55
N PRO A 87 -6.71 1.41 1.18
CA PRO A 87 -7.14 2.10 -0.03
C PRO A 87 -7.09 3.61 0.16
N GLU A 88 -7.08 4.35 -0.94
CA GLU A 88 -7.24 5.80 -0.97
C GLU A 88 -8.49 6.26 -0.21
N GLY A 89 -8.42 7.40 0.45
CA GLY A 89 -9.53 7.98 1.21
C GLY A 89 -9.75 7.31 2.58
N ARG A 90 -8.72 6.61 3.11
CA ARG A 90 -8.63 6.06 4.47
C ARG A 90 -9.61 4.91 4.73
N ARG A 91 -10.86 4.98 4.28
CA ARG A 91 -11.93 3.96 4.37
C ARG A 91 -12.06 3.35 5.77
N ILE A 92 -11.95 4.17 6.81
CA ILE A 92 -12.26 3.78 8.20
C ILE A 92 -13.78 3.66 8.39
N PHE A 93 -14.19 3.02 9.49
CA PHE A 93 -15.58 3.01 9.93
C PHE A 93 -15.83 4.22 10.85
N PRO A 94 -16.43 5.32 10.35
CA PRO A 94 -16.44 6.61 11.07
C PRO A 94 -17.33 6.60 12.32
N ARG A 95 -18.33 5.72 12.39
CA ARG A 95 -19.24 5.57 13.54
C ARG A 95 -18.68 4.65 14.63
N MET A 96 -17.71 3.83 14.31
CA MET A 96 -17.00 2.96 15.23
C MET A 96 -15.89 3.72 15.94
N THR A 97 -15.56 3.31 17.16
CA THR A 97 -14.41 3.79 17.90
C THR A 97 -13.09 3.36 17.24
N VAL A 98 -11.97 3.92 17.67
CA VAL A 98 -10.64 3.44 17.27
C VAL A 98 -10.50 1.96 17.57
N TYR A 99 -10.86 1.54 18.79
CA TYR A 99 -10.78 0.15 19.21
C TYR A 99 -11.61 -0.78 18.33
N GLU A 100 -12.87 -0.44 18.05
CA GLU A 100 -13.76 -1.24 17.18
C GLU A 100 -13.23 -1.32 15.74
N ASN A 101 -12.66 -0.22 15.20
CA ASN A 101 -11.98 -0.27 13.90
C ASN A 101 -10.83 -1.27 13.88
N LEU A 102 -10.02 -1.31 14.95
CA LEU A 102 -8.91 -2.27 15.07
C LEU A 102 -9.42 -3.71 15.21
N GLN A 103 -10.50 -3.94 15.96
CA GLN A 103 -11.15 -5.25 16.04
C GLN A 103 -11.60 -5.76 14.66
N MET A 104 -12.17 -4.88 13.83
CA MET A 104 -12.55 -5.24 12.46
C MET A 104 -11.34 -5.68 11.62
N GLY A 105 -10.18 -5.06 11.83
CA GLY A 105 -8.92 -5.46 11.17
C GLY A 105 -8.45 -6.86 11.57
N ALA A 106 -8.68 -7.25 12.82
CA ALA A 106 -8.25 -8.53 13.38
C ALA A 106 -9.16 -9.73 13.03
N THR A 107 -10.25 -9.53 12.26
CA THR A 107 -11.28 -10.55 12.02
C THR A 107 -10.72 -11.87 11.43
N LEU A 108 -9.62 -11.82 10.70
CA LEU A 108 -8.99 -12.99 10.09
C LEU A 108 -7.74 -13.48 10.85
N ALA A 109 -7.27 -12.72 11.85
CA ALA A 109 -6.15 -13.10 12.70
C ALA A 109 -6.63 -14.06 13.82
N ASP A 110 -5.68 -14.81 14.40
CA ASP A 110 -5.95 -15.61 15.58
C ASP A 110 -6.35 -14.70 16.75
N PRO A 111 -7.53 -14.92 17.35
CA PRO A 111 -8.01 -14.12 18.48
C PRO A 111 -7.03 -14.07 19.68
N GLY A 112 -6.22 -15.11 19.87
CA GLY A 112 -5.21 -15.19 20.94
C GLY A 112 -4.12 -14.12 20.83
N HIS A 113 -3.93 -13.56 19.63
CA HIS A 113 -2.93 -12.51 19.41
C HIS A 113 -3.48 -11.08 19.52
N PHE A 114 -4.79 -10.92 19.63
CA PHE A 114 -5.43 -9.60 19.52
C PHE A 114 -4.87 -8.57 20.49
N GLN A 115 -4.71 -8.92 21.77
CA GLN A 115 -4.21 -7.98 22.78
C GLN A 115 -2.77 -7.55 22.51
N HIS A 116 -1.92 -8.49 22.15
CA HIS A 116 -0.53 -8.23 21.77
C HIS A 116 -0.44 -7.31 20.54
N ASP A 117 -1.26 -7.56 19.51
CA ASP A 117 -1.26 -6.75 18.30
C ASP A 117 -1.81 -5.35 18.57
N LEU A 118 -2.79 -5.23 19.47
CA LEU A 118 -3.32 -3.95 19.90
C LEU A 118 -2.27 -3.09 20.60
N GLU A 119 -1.51 -3.68 21.53
CA GLU A 119 -0.41 -3.01 22.25
C GLU A 119 0.70 -2.57 21.28
N ARG A 120 1.07 -3.43 20.33
CA ARG A 120 2.03 -3.14 19.27
C ARG A 120 1.58 -1.95 18.42
N VAL A 121 0.32 -1.93 17.98
CA VAL A 121 -0.25 -0.85 17.20
C VAL A 121 -0.30 0.46 17.99
N PHE A 122 -0.65 0.43 19.25
CA PHE A 122 -0.65 1.63 20.09
C PHE A 122 0.76 2.13 20.42
N THR A 123 1.75 1.25 20.50
CA THR A 123 3.16 1.64 20.58
C THR A 123 3.63 2.34 19.31
N MET A 124 3.19 1.86 18.14
CA MET A 124 3.52 2.46 16.85
C MET A 124 2.78 3.79 16.63
N PHE A 125 1.53 3.88 17.07
CA PHE A 125 0.63 5.02 16.92
C PHE A 125 0.06 5.46 18.29
N PRO A 126 0.85 6.10 19.17
CA PRO A 126 0.41 6.43 20.54
C PRO A 126 -0.87 7.26 20.59
N ARG A 127 -1.07 8.15 19.61
CA ARG A 127 -2.30 8.96 19.51
C ARG A 127 -3.56 8.15 19.36
N LEU A 128 -3.50 6.98 18.73
CA LEU A 128 -4.64 6.07 18.64
C LEU A 128 -4.93 5.42 20.01
N GLY A 129 -3.90 5.11 20.78
CA GLY A 129 -4.06 4.59 22.15
C GLY A 129 -4.73 5.58 23.09
N GLU A 130 -4.31 6.87 23.04
CA GLU A 130 -4.91 7.97 23.82
C GLU A 130 -6.40 8.19 23.46
N ARG A 131 -6.82 7.82 22.26
CA ARG A 131 -8.15 8.05 21.68
C ARG A 131 -8.91 6.75 21.43
N ARG A 132 -8.56 5.69 22.15
CA ARG A 132 -9.07 4.33 21.98
C ARG A 132 -10.60 4.26 21.83
N ASP A 133 -11.31 5.01 22.68
CA ASP A 133 -12.78 4.99 22.74
C ASP A 133 -13.43 6.12 21.93
N GLN A 134 -12.61 6.94 21.24
CA GLN A 134 -13.10 8.01 20.36
C GLN A 134 -13.58 7.45 19.03
N ARG A 135 -14.68 8.00 18.49
CA ARG A 135 -15.20 7.63 17.16
C ARG A 135 -14.21 8.03 16.06
N GLY A 136 -13.91 7.09 15.15
CA GLY A 136 -12.97 7.31 14.06
C GLY A 136 -13.28 8.53 13.19
N GLY A 137 -14.56 8.82 12.95
CA GLY A 137 -14.97 9.98 12.16
C GLY A 137 -14.67 11.34 12.78
N THR A 138 -14.34 11.40 14.08
CA THR A 138 -13.99 12.64 14.80
C THR A 138 -12.50 12.86 14.93
N LEU A 139 -11.69 11.93 14.44
CA LEU A 139 -10.23 12.05 14.37
C LEU A 139 -9.82 13.04 13.28
N SER A 140 -8.63 13.64 13.44
CA SER A 140 -7.99 14.41 12.36
C SER A 140 -7.67 13.52 11.16
N GLY A 141 -7.49 14.13 9.98
CA GLY A 141 -7.17 13.39 8.76
C GLY A 141 -5.93 12.50 8.88
N GLY A 142 -4.90 12.95 9.58
CA GLY A 142 -3.69 12.17 9.82
C GLY A 142 -3.94 11.00 10.77
N GLU A 143 -4.69 11.20 11.85
CA GLU A 143 -5.07 10.14 12.78
C GLU A 143 -5.96 9.08 12.11
N GLN A 144 -6.88 9.50 11.22
CA GLN A 144 -7.67 8.57 10.42
C GLN A 144 -6.80 7.73 9.48
N GLN A 145 -5.76 8.32 8.89
CA GLN A 145 -4.81 7.57 8.05
C GLN A 145 -4.00 6.59 8.87
N MET A 146 -3.51 7.00 10.06
CA MET A 146 -2.84 6.10 11.00
C MET A 146 -3.77 4.96 11.42
N LEU A 147 -5.05 5.25 11.69
CA LEU A 147 -6.05 4.23 12.02
C LEU A 147 -6.29 3.25 10.87
N ALA A 148 -6.32 3.72 9.62
CA ALA A 148 -6.48 2.84 8.45
C ALA A 148 -5.28 1.88 8.30
N ILE A 149 -4.05 2.38 8.47
CA ILE A 149 -2.82 1.56 8.46
C ILE A 149 -2.83 0.59 9.65
N ALA A 150 -3.10 1.08 10.85
CA ALA A 150 -3.17 0.27 12.06
C ALA A 150 -4.18 -0.87 11.94
N ARG A 151 -5.37 -0.60 11.40
CA ARG A 151 -6.40 -1.61 11.12
C ARG A 151 -5.91 -2.69 10.16
N ALA A 152 -5.17 -2.31 9.11
CA ALA A 152 -4.59 -3.28 8.19
C ALA A 152 -3.54 -4.16 8.88
N LEU A 153 -2.72 -3.61 9.76
CA LEU A 153 -1.72 -4.36 10.54
C LEU A 153 -2.32 -5.38 11.51
N MET A 154 -3.54 -5.13 12.00
CA MET A 154 -4.26 -6.09 12.87
C MET A 154 -4.57 -7.42 12.18
N SER A 155 -4.54 -7.49 10.85
CA SER A 155 -4.67 -8.76 10.11
C SER A 155 -3.36 -9.55 9.99
N ARG A 156 -2.24 -9.06 10.55
CA ARG A 156 -0.90 -9.65 10.43
C ARG A 156 -0.49 -9.90 8.98
N PRO A 157 -0.49 -8.86 8.14
CA PRO A 157 -0.23 -9.04 6.72
C PRO A 157 1.23 -9.41 6.46
N ARG A 158 1.46 -10.22 5.42
CA ARG A 158 2.78 -10.49 4.85
C ARG A 158 3.12 -9.47 3.75
N LEU A 159 2.07 -9.00 3.05
CA LEU A 159 2.14 -7.95 2.02
C LEU A 159 1.11 -6.87 2.34
N LEU A 160 1.59 -5.65 2.55
CA LEU A 160 0.77 -4.46 2.78
C LEU A 160 0.77 -3.58 1.53
N LEU A 161 -0.41 -3.40 0.96
CA LEU A 161 -0.65 -2.52 -0.20
C LEU A 161 -1.16 -1.17 0.31
N LEU A 162 -0.45 -0.09 -0.02
CA LEU A 162 -0.79 1.28 0.42
C LEU A 162 -1.10 2.15 -0.80
N ASP A 163 -2.31 2.71 -0.84
CA ASP A 163 -2.77 3.55 -1.95
C ASP A 163 -2.84 5.02 -1.52
N GLU A 164 -1.87 5.81 -1.98
CA GLU A 164 -1.69 7.25 -1.73
C GLU A 164 -1.87 7.63 -0.24
N PRO A 165 -1.14 7.00 0.70
CA PRO A 165 -1.33 7.22 2.13
C PRO A 165 -1.00 8.64 2.59
N SER A 166 -0.30 9.44 1.78
CA SER A 166 0.04 10.83 2.11
C SER A 166 -0.95 11.88 1.58
N LEU A 167 -1.93 11.46 0.76
CA LEU A 167 -2.82 12.39 0.04
C LEU A 167 -3.63 13.28 0.98
N GLY A 168 -3.56 14.61 0.76
CA GLY A 168 -4.33 15.60 1.50
C GLY A 168 -3.93 15.77 2.96
N LEU A 169 -2.70 15.39 3.33
CA LEU A 169 -2.17 15.53 4.68
C LEU A 169 -1.14 16.67 4.77
N ALA A 170 -1.06 17.26 5.95
CA ALA A 170 -0.05 18.29 6.24
C ALA A 170 1.37 17.69 6.20
N PRO A 171 2.41 18.47 5.80
CA PRO A 171 3.77 17.97 5.59
C PRO A 171 4.38 17.22 6.80
N LEU A 172 4.06 17.67 8.02
CA LEU A 172 4.52 17.01 9.24
C LEU A 172 3.91 15.60 9.36
N ILE A 173 2.61 15.46 9.06
CA ILE A 173 1.90 14.19 9.13
C ILE A 173 2.38 13.24 8.01
N VAL A 174 2.64 13.77 6.81
CA VAL A 174 3.25 12.99 5.72
C VAL A 174 4.54 12.34 6.19
N ARG A 175 5.46 13.10 6.82
CA ARG A 175 6.70 12.54 7.36
C ARG A 175 6.45 11.43 8.37
N GLN A 176 5.53 11.64 9.32
CA GLN A 176 5.17 10.62 10.32
C GLN A 176 4.61 9.34 9.69
N ILE A 177 3.79 9.45 8.64
CA ILE A 177 3.25 8.29 7.90
C ILE A 177 4.40 7.53 7.23
N PHE A 178 5.31 8.20 6.52
CA PHE A 178 6.44 7.54 5.87
C PHE A 178 7.42 6.91 6.88
N GLU A 179 7.65 7.55 8.03
CA GLU A 179 8.43 6.98 9.13
C GLU A 179 7.76 5.70 9.68
N ALA A 180 6.44 5.72 9.88
CA ALA A 180 5.69 4.56 10.32
C ALA A 180 5.75 3.41 9.29
N ILE A 181 5.59 3.70 7.99
CA ILE A 181 5.72 2.72 6.91
C ILE A 181 7.13 2.08 6.95
N GLY A 182 8.17 2.89 7.12
CA GLY A 182 9.54 2.39 7.24
C GLY A 182 9.77 1.50 8.46
N ARG A 183 9.14 1.81 9.59
CA ARG A 183 9.17 0.96 10.80
C ARG A 183 8.44 -0.36 10.58
N ILE A 184 7.24 -0.31 9.99
CA ILE A 184 6.45 -1.51 9.65
C ILE A 184 7.29 -2.48 8.82
N ALA A 185 7.98 -1.98 7.79
CA ALA A 185 8.80 -2.84 6.94
C ALA A 185 10.01 -3.43 7.69
N ARG A 186 10.78 -2.58 8.40
CA ARG A 186 12.06 -2.97 8.98
C ARG A 186 11.94 -3.69 10.32
N GLU A 187 11.02 -3.25 11.20
CA GLU A 187 10.86 -3.79 12.55
C GLU A 187 9.89 -4.98 12.57
N GLU A 188 8.83 -4.92 11.75
CA GLU A 188 7.78 -5.96 11.69
C GLU A 188 8.01 -6.98 10.55
N GLY A 189 8.97 -6.71 9.65
CA GLY A 189 9.29 -7.58 8.52
C GLY A 189 8.19 -7.69 7.46
N VAL A 190 7.28 -6.72 7.41
CA VAL A 190 6.18 -6.70 6.44
C VAL A 190 6.68 -6.22 5.08
N THR A 191 6.36 -6.94 4.02
CA THR A 191 6.62 -6.50 2.64
C THR A 191 5.65 -5.37 2.28
N ILE A 192 6.13 -4.31 1.66
CA ILE A 192 5.30 -3.13 1.34
C ILE A 192 5.30 -2.85 -0.15
N PHE A 193 4.11 -2.72 -0.72
CA PHE A 193 3.93 -2.15 -2.05
C PHE A 193 3.13 -0.85 -1.93
N LEU A 194 3.83 0.27 -2.13
CA LEU A 194 3.35 1.62 -1.92
C LEU A 194 3.06 2.29 -3.26
N VAL A 195 1.85 2.80 -3.44
CA VAL A 195 1.47 3.66 -4.57
C VAL A 195 1.40 5.09 -4.09
N GLU A 196 2.07 6.01 -4.78
CA GLU A 196 2.12 7.42 -4.40
C GLU A 196 2.18 8.36 -5.61
N GLN A 197 1.62 9.55 -5.41
CA GLN A 197 1.86 10.69 -6.27
C GLN A 197 3.04 11.53 -5.77
N ASN A 198 3.26 11.58 -4.45
CA ASN A 198 4.40 12.26 -3.83
C ASN A 198 5.68 11.43 -4.01
N ALA A 199 6.26 11.51 -5.21
CA ALA A 199 7.38 10.68 -5.62
C ALA A 199 8.61 10.84 -4.72
N PHE A 200 8.88 12.05 -4.19
CA PHE A 200 10.06 12.31 -3.37
C PHE A 200 10.09 11.45 -2.10
N HIS A 201 9.02 11.50 -1.30
CA HIS A 201 8.95 10.72 -0.06
C HIS A 201 8.93 9.22 -0.33
N ALA A 202 8.18 8.79 -1.35
CA ALA A 202 8.04 7.40 -1.73
C ALA A 202 9.38 6.79 -2.18
N LEU A 203 10.09 7.42 -3.13
CA LEU A 203 11.38 6.96 -3.64
C LEU A 203 12.49 7.01 -2.59
N ARG A 204 12.44 7.99 -1.67
CA ARG A 204 13.40 8.09 -0.57
C ARG A 204 13.29 6.93 0.43
N LEU A 205 12.09 6.40 0.61
CA LEU A 205 11.82 5.27 1.50
C LEU A 205 12.06 3.93 0.83
N ALA A 206 11.77 3.82 -0.48
CA ALA A 206 11.73 2.57 -1.22
C ALA A 206 13.13 2.02 -1.53
N ASP A 207 13.25 0.70 -1.46
CA ASP A 207 14.41 -0.04 -1.97
C ASP A 207 14.40 -0.02 -3.49
N ARG A 208 13.22 -0.21 -4.11
CA ARG A 208 12.99 -0.20 -5.55
C ARG A 208 11.73 0.57 -5.91
N GLY A 209 11.74 1.18 -7.08
CA GLY A 209 10.60 1.92 -7.61
C GLY A 209 10.28 1.57 -9.05
N TYR A 210 9.04 1.82 -9.42
CA TYR A 210 8.54 1.75 -10.79
C TYR A 210 7.83 3.06 -11.12
N VAL A 211 7.96 3.52 -12.36
CA VAL A 211 7.25 4.69 -12.88
C VAL A 211 6.16 4.20 -13.84
N LEU A 212 4.91 4.46 -13.48
CA LEU A 212 3.74 4.11 -14.29
C LEU A 212 3.23 5.33 -15.07
N ALA A 213 3.12 5.20 -16.37
CA ALA A 213 2.49 6.20 -17.23
C ALA A 213 1.56 5.53 -18.23
N ASN A 214 0.31 6.01 -18.30
CA ASN A 214 -0.72 5.50 -19.22
C ASN A 214 -0.85 3.95 -19.16
N GLY A 215 -0.93 3.42 -17.92
CA GLY A 215 -1.11 1.99 -17.69
C GLY A 215 0.09 1.10 -18.03
N ARG A 216 1.28 1.67 -18.25
CA ARG A 216 2.52 0.93 -18.57
C ARG A 216 3.65 1.34 -17.63
N VAL A 217 4.46 0.38 -17.22
CA VAL A 217 5.73 0.66 -16.56
C VAL A 217 6.69 1.25 -17.60
N ARG A 218 7.24 2.43 -17.33
CA ARG A 218 8.17 3.14 -18.19
C ARG A 218 9.61 3.04 -17.71
N LEU A 219 9.82 3.15 -16.41
CA LEU A 219 11.12 3.09 -15.77
C LEU A 219 11.03 2.21 -14.53
N SER A 220 12.13 1.58 -14.18
CA SER A 220 12.31 0.88 -12.91
C SER A 220 13.76 1.00 -12.46
N GLY A 221 14.01 0.96 -11.16
CA GLY A 221 15.35 1.04 -10.57
C GLY A 221 15.25 1.12 -9.05
N THR A 222 16.38 1.26 -8.39
CA THR A 222 16.40 1.57 -6.95
C THR A 222 15.78 2.94 -6.70
N GLY A 223 15.23 3.16 -5.50
CA GLY A 223 14.69 4.47 -5.14
C GLY A 223 15.71 5.60 -5.34
N ARG A 224 17.00 5.33 -5.05
CA ARG A 224 18.10 6.27 -5.24
C ARG A 224 18.37 6.60 -6.71
N GLU A 225 18.38 5.59 -7.58
CA GLU A 225 18.57 5.79 -9.04
C GLU A 225 17.43 6.61 -9.63
N LEU A 226 16.20 6.32 -9.26
CA LEU A 226 15.03 7.06 -9.74
C LEU A 226 15.00 8.51 -9.22
N LEU A 227 15.42 8.77 -7.98
CA LEU A 227 15.58 10.13 -7.47
C LEU A 227 16.64 10.95 -8.23
N ALA A 228 17.68 10.29 -8.75
CA ALA A 228 18.73 10.94 -9.53
C ALA A 228 18.37 11.05 -11.03
N ASN A 229 17.36 10.33 -11.51
CA ASN A 229 16.97 10.31 -12.91
C ASN A 229 16.36 11.64 -13.35
N ALA A 230 16.87 12.24 -14.42
CA ALA A 230 16.46 13.57 -14.90
C ALA A 230 14.99 13.61 -15.36
N GLU A 231 14.49 12.54 -16.01
CA GLU A 231 13.10 12.42 -16.46
C GLU A 231 12.14 12.35 -15.27
N VAL A 232 12.48 11.56 -14.24
CA VAL A 232 11.69 11.43 -13.01
C VAL A 232 11.68 12.77 -12.25
N ARG A 233 12.82 13.45 -12.17
CA ARG A 233 12.93 14.75 -11.50
C ARG A 233 12.04 15.79 -12.15
N SER A 234 12.17 15.96 -13.46
CA SER A 234 11.38 16.93 -14.23
C SER A 234 9.86 16.64 -14.15
N ALA A 235 9.45 15.36 -14.25
CA ALA A 235 8.04 15.00 -14.31
C ALA A 235 7.35 14.94 -12.94
N TYR A 236 8.08 14.60 -11.84
CA TYR A 236 7.47 14.23 -10.57
C TYR A 236 8.08 14.92 -9.33
N LEU A 237 9.26 15.54 -9.43
CA LEU A 237 9.93 16.15 -8.28
C LEU A 237 10.02 17.68 -8.36
N GLU A 238 10.17 18.24 -9.54
CA GLU A 238 10.39 19.68 -9.76
C GLU A 238 9.07 20.45 -10.05
N GLY A 239 7.95 19.76 -10.30
CA GLY A 239 6.63 20.36 -10.56
C GLY A 239 5.77 20.64 -9.31
N GLY A 240 6.27 20.43 -8.11
CA GLY A 240 5.52 20.50 -6.84
C GLY A 240 5.55 21.85 -6.12
N HIS A 241 5.96 22.93 -6.79
CA HIS A 241 5.94 24.31 -6.25
C HIS A 241 5.20 25.23 -7.22
N ALA A 242 3.86 25.12 -7.26
CA ALA A 242 2.97 26.18 -7.71
C ALA A 242 1.69 26.16 -6.87
#